data_42c0655596b7142c9211b7f14eff93a3
#
_entry.id   42c0655596b7142c9211b7f14eff93a3
#
_cell.length_a   1.000
_cell.length_b   1.000
_cell.length_c   1.000
_cell.angle_alpha   90.00
_cell.angle_beta   90.00
_cell.angle_gamma   90.00
#
_symmetry.space_group_name_H-M   'P 1'
#
loop_
_entity.id
_entity.type
_entity.pdbx_description
1 polymer ?
#
loop_
_entity_poly.entity_id
_entity_poly.type
_entity_poly.pdbx_seq_one_letter_code
_entity_poly.pdbx_strand_id
1 'polypeptide(L)'
;MTREYRIEKDSMGEVKVPADALYQAQTQRAVDNFTLSRYTMPSAFIAALAYIKQAAAMTNAQLGHLEGDIAQAIANASQAVIDGQYAEQFPIDVFQTGSGTSSNMNANEVIATLASRELGYAVSPNDHVNMGQSSNDVIPTAIQVSAAINIEQQLLPALVHLSQTLADKQSELADVVKTGRTHLMDAMPVTFAQELGGWKSQIDHAAQGISHALSPIKALAQGGTAVGTGINADPRFARIFADNLSQLSHVTFQPSDNFFYNLSSQDCVVGLSGQLKTAAVALMKIANDLRWMNSGPLAGLGEIELQGLQPGSSIMPGKVNPVIPEAVTMVAAQVIGNDTTITVAGQSGNFQLNVMLPVIAHNLLESIALLTNACHALADKAIATFKVRHDNLEKALAKNPILVTALNPVIGYLKAADIAKKAYQQGRAILDVAAEETDLDRATLEALLDPKKLTQGGIAH
;
A
#
# COMPACT_ATOMS: atom_id res chain seq x y z
N MET A 1 -14.08 24.27 31.25
CA MET A 1 -13.06 25.33 31.20
C MET A 1 -13.36 26.18 30.00
N THR A 2 -13.48 27.49 30.18
CA THR A 2 -13.64 28.42 29.04
C THR A 2 -12.32 28.48 28.29
N ARG A 3 -12.32 28.10 27.00
CA ARG A 3 -11.14 28.17 26.16
C ARG A 3 -10.74 29.65 25.99
N GLU A 4 -9.49 29.99 26.25
CA GLU A 4 -8.95 31.32 26.03
C GLU A 4 -8.64 31.50 24.54
N TYR A 5 -8.82 32.75 24.03
CA TYR A 5 -8.60 33.11 22.63
C TYR A 5 -7.70 34.33 22.54
N ARG A 6 -6.90 34.40 21.49
CA ARG A 6 -6.20 35.58 21.05
C ARG A 6 -6.79 36.10 19.74
N ILE A 7 -6.61 37.37 19.46
CA ILE A 7 -7.03 37.98 18.19
C ILE A 7 -5.81 37.91 17.23
N GLU A 8 -6.02 37.30 16.07
CA GLU A 8 -5.11 37.30 14.94
C GLU A 8 -5.74 38.10 13.79
N LYS A 9 -4.93 38.53 12.82
CA LYS A 9 -5.40 39.33 11.69
C LYS A 9 -4.74 38.85 10.39
N ASP A 10 -5.54 38.72 9.36
CA ASP A 10 -5.11 38.53 7.98
C ASP A 10 -5.70 39.60 7.04
N SER A 11 -5.56 39.40 5.72
CA SER A 11 -6.09 40.34 4.71
C SER A 11 -7.62 40.51 4.73
N MET A 12 -8.35 39.57 5.37
CA MET A 12 -9.81 39.60 5.48
C MET A 12 -10.29 40.22 6.80
N GLY A 13 -9.38 40.52 7.74
CA GLY A 13 -9.72 41.14 9.03
C GLY A 13 -9.34 40.24 10.22
N GLU A 14 -9.92 40.55 11.38
CA GLU A 14 -9.66 39.90 12.65
C GLU A 14 -10.40 38.56 12.76
N VAL A 15 -9.73 37.58 13.43
CA VAL A 15 -10.30 36.27 13.76
C VAL A 15 -9.83 35.83 15.15
N LYS A 16 -10.70 35.15 15.90
CA LYS A 16 -10.36 34.55 17.19
C LYS A 16 -9.71 33.21 17.01
N VAL A 17 -8.47 33.08 17.49
CA VAL A 17 -7.69 31.84 17.45
C VAL A 17 -7.49 31.33 18.87
N PRO A 18 -7.58 30.04 19.17
CA PRO A 18 -7.26 29.51 20.49
C PRO A 18 -5.90 30.01 20.98
N ALA A 19 -5.80 30.44 22.23
CA ALA A 19 -4.56 31.03 22.75
C ALA A 19 -3.36 30.08 22.76
N ASP A 20 -3.62 28.78 22.87
CA ASP A 20 -2.66 27.68 22.87
C ASP A 20 -2.27 27.18 21.47
N ALA A 21 -3.01 27.58 20.42
CA ALA A 21 -2.70 27.17 19.04
C ALA A 21 -1.41 27.79 18.52
N LEU A 22 -0.64 27.01 17.78
CA LEU A 22 0.54 27.48 17.04
C LEU A 22 0.17 28.06 15.68
N TYR A 23 -0.93 27.62 15.11
CA TYR A 23 -1.45 28.17 13.87
C TYR A 23 -2.09 29.56 14.09
N GLN A 24 -2.33 30.29 13.01
CA GLN A 24 -2.78 31.68 13.02
C GLN A 24 -4.12 31.85 12.29
N ALA A 25 -4.37 33.04 11.76
CA ALA A 25 -5.65 33.47 11.20
C ALA A 25 -6.16 32.61 10.04
N GLN A 26 -5.32 32.28 9.06
CA GLN A 26 -5.76 31.57 7.87
C GLN A 26 -6.15 30.11 8.18
N THR A 27 -5.42 29.47 9.06
CA THR A 27 -5.77 28.12 9.53
C THR A 27 -7.08 28.14 10.31
N GLN A 28 -7.28 29.12 11.21
CA GLN A 28 -8.53 29.20 11.96
C GLN A 28 -9.74 29.38 11.03
N ARG A 29 -9.64 30.22 9.99
CA ARG A 29 -10.73 30.36 9.00
C ARG A 29 -10.99 29.01 8.28
N ALA A 30 -9.95 28.25 7.96
CA ALA A 30 -10.14 26.94 7.34
C ALA A 30 -10.83 25.96 8.29
N VAL A 31 -10.47 25.95 9.58
CA VAL A 31 -11.14 25.14 10.61
C VAL A 31 -12.62 25.51 10.74
N ASP A 32 -12.93 26.81 10.72
CA ASP A 32 -14.32 27.32 10.84
C ASP A 32 -15.14 26.99 9.58
N ASN A 33 -14.53 27.02 8.39
CA ASN A 33 -15.21 26.80 7.11
C ASN A 33 -15.40 25.32 6.75
N PHE A 34 -14.45 24.45 7.09
CA PHE A 34 -14.40 23.06 6.65
C PHE A 34 -14.66 22.11 7.82
N THR A 35 -15.92 21.80 8.06
CA THR A 35 -16.40 20.86 9.09
C THR A 35 -17.20 19.72 8.44
N LEU A 36 -16.68 19.15 7.34
CA LEU A 36 -17.41 18.19 6.49
C LEU A 36 -17.21 16.76 6.94
N SER A 37 -16.06 16.44 7.49
CA SER A 37 -15.73 15.12 7.95
C SER A 37 -15.01 15.12 9.30
N ARG A 38 -14.60 13.94 9.73
CA ARG A 38 -13.73 13.74 10.91
C ARG A 38 -12.25 13.51 10.53
N TYR A 39 -11.93 13.54 9.24
CA TYR A 39 -10.61 13.22 8.76
C TYR A 39 -9.75 14.47 8.68
N THR A 40 -8.56 14.42 9.27
CA THR A 40 -7.50 15.40 9.06
C THR A 40 -6.49 14.86 8.05
N MET A 41 -5.62 15.75 7.55
CA MET A 41 -4.57 15.29 6.62
C MET A 41 -3.65 14.26 7.30
N PRO A 42 -3.23 13.21 6.57
CA PRO A 42 -2.35 12.17 7.12
C PRO A 42 -1.05 12.74 7.66
N SER A 43 -0.52 12.17 8.76
CA SER A 43 0.75 12.59 9.37
C SER A 43 1.92 12.56 8.39
N ALA A 44 1.97 11.58 7.49
CA ALA A 44 2.97 11.50 6.43
C ALA A 44 2.91 12.68 5.46
N PHE A 45 1.73 13.22 5.17
CA PHE A 45 1.56 14.43 4.36
C PHE A 45 2.05 15.68 5.10
N ILE A 46 1.73 15.79 6.39
CA ILE A 46 2.20 16.90 7.23
C ILE A 46 3.73 16.88 7.34
N ALA A 47 4.32 15.71 7.55
CA ALA A 47 5.78 15.55 7.55
C ALA A 47 6.39 15.97 6.19
N ALA A 48 5.77 15.60 5.07
CA ALA A 48 6.23 16.01 3.75
C ALA A 48 6.16 17.53 3.55
N LEU A 49 5.10 18.20 4.02
CA LEU A 49 5.06 19.67 4.03
C LEU A 49 6.23 20.25 4.82
N ALA A 50 6.53 19.70 5.99
CA ALA A 50 7.65 20.17 6.81
C ALA A 50 9.00 19.92 6.13
N TYR A 51 9.24 18.77 5.49
CA TYR A 51 10.42 18.52 4.65
C TYR A 51 10.57 19.58 3.54
N ILE A 52 9.48 19.93 2.88
CA ILE A 52 9.47 20.96 1.83
C ILE A 52 9.86 22.30 2.42
N LYS A 53 9.32 22.70 3.59
CA LYS A 53 9.65 23.99 4.22
C LYS A 53 11.12 24.03 4.68
N GLN A 54 11.61 22.93 5.23
CA GLN A 54 13.02 22.79 5.60
C GLN A 54 13.94 22.94 4.38
N ALA A 55 13.69 22.19 3.31
CA ALA A 55 14.47 22.23 2.08
C ALA A 55 14.40 23.60 1.40
N ALA A 56 13.22 24.25 1.40
CA ALA A 56 13.04 25.58 0.81
C ALA A 56 13.80 26.66 1.58
N ALA A 57 13.78 26.63 2.92
CA ALA A 57 14.52 27.57 3.75
C ALA A 57 16.04 27.44 3.52
N MET A 58 16.55 26.21 3.51
CA MET A 58 17.96 25.92 3.19
C MET A 58 18.33 26.44 1.78
N THR A 59 17.46 26.19 0.80
CA THR A 59 17.66 26.64 -0.58
C THR A 59 17.70 28.15 -0.69
N ASN A 60 16.76 28.87 -0.07
CA ASN A 60 16.71 30.33 -0.11
C ASN A 60 17.90 30.96 0.62
N ALA A 61 18.38 30.33 1.70
CA ALA A 61 19.62 30.77 2.36
C ALA A 61 20.85 30.57 1.46
N GLN A 62 21.00 29.42 0.80
CA GLN A 62 22.08 29.15 -0.15
C GLN A 62 22.06 30.11 -1.35
N LEU A 63 20.87 30.55 -1.77
CA LEU A 63 20.70 31.54 -2.84
C LEU A 63 20.89 32.99 -2.39
N GLY A 64 21.03 33.23 -1.07
CA GLY A 64 21.21 34.58 -0.50
C GLY A 64 19.90 35.38 -0.40
N HIS A 65 18.74 34.74 -0.45
CA HIS A 65 17.43 35.38 -0.36
C HIS A 65 16.84 35.35 1.05
N LEU A 66 17.30 34.46 1.92
CA LEU A 66 16.83 34.31 3.30
C LEU A 66 18.04 34.39 4.25
N GLU A 67 17.89 35.12 5.35
CA GLU A 67 18.93 35.22 6.39
C GLU A 67 19.16 33.85 7.06
N GLY A 68 20.43 33.56 7.37
CA GLY A 68 20.84 32.22 7.82
C GLY A 68 20.24 31.80 9.15
N ASP A 69 20.03 32.72 10.09
CA ASP A 69 19.38 32.46 11.38
C ASP A 69 17.89 32.16 11.22
N ILE A 70 17.18 32.89 10.36
CA ILE A 70 15.80 32.61 10.03
C ILE A 70 15.67 31.24 9.34
N ALA A 71 16.55 30.95 8.39
CA ALA A 71 16.53 29.65 7.70
C ALA A 71 16.79 28.49 8.68
N GLN A 72 17.72 28.65 9.62
CA GLN A 72 18.01 27.63 10.62
C GLN A 72 16.83 27.44 11.58
N ALA A 73 16.19 28.52 12.05
CA ALA A 73 15.01 28.41 12.92
C ALA A 73 13.82 27.74 12.21
N ILE A 74 13.60 28.05 10.92
CA ILE A 74 12.60 27.34 10.10
C ILE A 74 12.96 25.86 9.97
N ALA A 75 14.23 25.53 9.75
CA ALA A 75 14.68 24.15 9.63
C ALA A 75 14.46 23.36 10.94
N ASN A 76 14.79 23.96 12.10
CA ASN A 76 14.57 23.35 13.41
C ASN A 76 13.08 23.14 13.69
N ALA A 77 12.23 24.13 13.44
CA ALA A 77 10.80 24.05 13.58
C ALA A 77 10.19 22.97 12.67
N SER A 78 10.66 22.90 11.42
CA SER A 78 10.23 21.86 10.46
C SER A 78 10.64 20.48 10.92
N GLN A 79 11.85 20.29 11.46
CA GLN A 79 12.29 19.01 12.00
C GLN A 79 11.39 18.54 13.15
N ALA A 80 11.01 19.42 14.06
CA ALA A 80 10.10 19.08 15.15
C ALA A 80 8.71 18.62 14.65
N VAL A 81 8.22 19.21 13.54
CA VAL A 81 6.97 18.76 12.88
C VAL A 81 7.17 17.39 12.21
N ILE A 82 8.30 17.15 11.53
CA ILE A 82 8.64 15.86 10.93
C ILE A 82 8.66 14.76 12.00
N ASP A 83 9.21 15.05 13.17
CA ASP A 83 9.27 14.15 14.32
C ASP A 83 7.90 13.92 15.00
N GLY A 84 6.84 14.55 14.52
CA GLY A 84 5.46 14.38 15.01
C GLY A 84 5.13 15.10 16.32
N GLN A 85 5.96 16.05 16.77
CA GLN A 85 5.80 16.70 18.07
C GLN A 85 4.55 17.60 18.18
N TYR A 86 3.97 18.05 17.06
CA TYR A 86 2.87 19.03 17.04
C TYR A 86 1.70 18.56 16.17
N ALA A 87 1.36 17.27 16.20
CA ALA A 87 0.32 16.68 15.35
C ALA A 87 -1.05 17.35 15.54
N GLU A 88 -1.40 17.77 16.77
CA GLU A 88 -2.65 18.43 17.12
C GLU A 88 -2.78 19.87 16.54
N GLN A 89 -1.68 20.43 16.02
CA GLN A 89 -1.67 21.76 15.41
C GLN A 89 -2.07 21.75 13.92
N PHE A 90 -2.46 20.59 13.39
CA PHE A 90 -2.91 20.39 12.01
C PHE A 90 -4.37 19.88 11.95
N PRO A 91 -5.35 20.71 12.38
CA PRO A 91 -6.72 20.26 12.59
C PRO A 91 -7.61 20.34 11.34
N ILE A 92 -7.09 20.74 10.17
CA ILE A 92 -7.89 21.01 8.98
C ILE A 92 -8.43 19.71 8.38
N ASP A 93 -9.74 19.74 8.04
CA ASP A 93 -10.44 18.65 7.36
C ASP A 93 -9.76 18.32 6.00
N VAL A 94 -9.76 17.05 5.62
CA VAL A 94 -9.34 16.59 4.27
C VAL A 94 -10.16 17.27 3.18
N PHE A 95 -11.47 17.44 3.39
CA PHE A 95 -12.38 18.15 2.47
C PHE A 95 -12.29 19.66 2.70
N GLN A 96 -11.24 20.26 2.16
CA GLN A 96 -10.86 21.64 2.28
C GLN A 96 -10.79 22.33 0.91
N THR A 97 -10.14 23.50 0.80
CA THR A 97 -9.85 24.09 -0.51
C THR A 97 -9.09 23.11 -1.40
N GLY A 98 -9.56 22.91 -2.63
CA GLY A 98 -9.10 21.83 -3.51
C GLY A 98 -7.63 21.89 -3.91
N SER A 99 -7.03 23.09 -3.87
CA SER A 99 -5.58 23.29 -4.06
C SER A 99 -4.73 22.89 -2.84
N GLY A 100 -5.36 22.61 -1.69
CA GLY A 100 -4.66 22.33 -0.44
C GLY A 100 -4.03 23.56 0.23
N THR A 101 -4.36 24.77 -0.23
CA THR A 101 -3.79 26.02 0.35
C THR A 101 -4.00 26.11 1.85
N SER A 102 -5.13 25.63 2.37
CA SER A 102 -5.39 25.61 3.81
C SER A 102 -4.32 24.82 4.57
N SER A 103 -3.95 23.63 4.11
CA SER A 103 -2.89 22.82 4.72
C SER A 103 -1.49 23.42 4.53
N ASN A 104 -1.21 24.04 3.37
CA ASN A 104 0.06 24.74 3.17
C ASN A 104 0.21 25.90 4.16
N MET A 105 -0.84 26.72 4.32
CA MET A 105 -0.80 27.84 5.25
C MET A 105 -0.76 27.38 6.71
N ASN A 106 -1.42 26.27 7.03
CA ASN A 106 -1.33 25.67 8.37
C ASN A 106 0.15 25.31 8.70
N ALA A 107 0.85 24.65 7.80
CA ALA A 107 2.28 24.36 7.98
C ALA A 107 3.11 25.65 8.09
N ASN A 108 2.87 26.63 7.21
CA ASN A 108 3.58 27.91 7.25
C ASN A 108 3.38 28.64 8.60
N GLU A 109 2.14 28.71 9.08
CA GLU A 109 1.80 29.40 10.33
C GLU A 109 2.38 28.71 11.57
N VAL A 110 2.31 27.39 11.65
CA VAL A 110 2.88 26.59 12.75
C VAL A 110 4.41 26.75 12.78
N ILE A 111 5.07 26.57 11.64
CA ILE A 111 6.54 26.67 11.53
C ILE A 111 7.01 28.09 11.82
N ALA A 112 6.31 29.12 11.29
CA ALA A 112 6.64 30.53 11.55
C ALA A 112 6.52 30.86 13.04
N THR A 113 5.48 30.37 13.72
CA THR A 113 5.29 30.58 15.16
C THR A 113 6.42 29.93 15.97
N LEU A 114 6.79 28.70 15.64
CA LEU A 114 7.90 27.99 16.31
C LEU A 114 9.25 28.71 16.09
N ALA A 115 9.57 29.07 14.83
CA ALA A 115 10.77 29.79 14.48
C ALA A 115 10.83 31.18 15.15
N SER A 116 9.69 31.91 15.24
CA SER A 116 9.60 33.18 15.95
C SER A 116 9.89 33.05 17.45
N ARG A 117 9.42 31.96 18.07
CA ARG A 117 9.71 31.67 19.49
C ARG A 117 11.18 31.39 19.74
N GLU A 118 11.83 30.67 18.81
CA GLU A 118 13.27 30.37 18.88
C GLU A 118 14.13 31.62 18.77
N LEU A 119 13.79 32.51 17.81
CA LEU A 119 14.59 33.71 17.53
C LEU A 119 14.25 34.92 18.44
N GLY A 120 13.07 34.94 19.06
CA GLY A 120 12.61 36.06 19.86
C GLY A 120 12.09 37.26 19.05
N TYR A 121 11.95 37.13 17.73
CA TYR A 121 11.33 38.11 16.83
C TYR A 121 10.48 37.41 15.73
N ALA A 122 9.66 38.19 15.03
CA ALA A 122 8.65 37.67 14.12
C ALA A 122 9.26 37.05 12.84
N VAL A 123 8.89 35.81 12.57
CA VAL A 123 9.10 35.11 11.28
C VAL A 123 7.76 35.09 10.53
N SER A 124 7.76 35.60 9.30
CA SER A 124 6.54 35.67 8.48
C SER A 124 6.22 34.30 7.85
N PRO A 125 4.98 33.81 7.97
CA PRO A 125 4.55 32.60 7.26
C PRO A 125 4.66 32.71 5.75
N ASN A 126 4.35 33.90 5.20
CA ASN A 126 4.33 34.15 3.76
C ASN A 126 5.70 34.53 3.20
N ASP A 127 6.37 35.51 3.84
CA ASP A 127 7.59 36.10 3.28
C ASP A 127 8.85 35.26 3.56
N HIS A 128 8.86 34.49 4.66
CA HIS A 128 10.00 33.67 5.05
C HIS A 128 9.74 32.18 4.81
N VAL A 129 8.72 31.58 5.44
CA VAL A 129 8.47 30.13 5.36
C VAL A 129 8.02 29.70 3.97
N ASN A 130 7.20 30.51 3.30
CA ASN A 130 6.68 30.25 1.95
C ASN A 130 7.48 30.94 0.83
N MET A 131 8.64 31.52 1.11
CA MET A 131 9.46 32.24 0.13
C MET A 131 9.75 31.40 -1.12
N GLY A 132 9.48 31.97 -2.30
CA GLY A 132 9.70 31.31 -3.59
C GLY A 132 8.77 30.14 -3.89
N GLN A 133 7.65 30.03 -3.18
CA GLN A 133 6.70 28.92 -3.28
C GLN A 133 5.27 29.42 -3.50
N SER A 134 4.43 28.54 -3.99
CA SER A 134 2.97 28.66 -4.02
C SER A 134 2.35 27.37 -3.42
N SER A 135 1.15 27.44 -2.88
CA SER A 135 0.42 26.22 -2.55
C SER A 135 0.27 25.31 -3.76
N ASN A 136 0.23 25.88 -4.96
CA ASN A 136 -0.01 25.16 -6.21
C ASN A 136 1.14 24.24 -6.61
N ASP A 137 2.40 24.56 -6.27
CA ASP A 137 3.54 23.65 -6.46
C ASP A 137 3.88 22.87 -5.17
N VAL A 138 3.65 23.45 -3.99
CA VAL A 138 3.92 22.79 -2.70
C VAL A 138 3.04 21.55 -2.49
N ILE A 139 1.73 21.64 -2.73
CA ILE A 139 0.81 20.53 -2.43
C ILE A 139 1.01 19.31 -3.32
N PRO A 140 1.13 19.42 -4.66
CA PRO A 140 1.52 18.27 -5.48
C PRO A 140 2.88 17.68 -5.06
N THR A 141 3.85 18.55 -4.76
CA THR A 141 5.15 18.11 -4.23
C THR A 141 4.99 17.34 -2.91
N ALA A 142 4.13 17.79 -2.00
CA ALA A 142 3.88 17.07 -0.74
C ALA A 142 3.24 15.69 -0.95
N ILE A 143 2.34 15.54 -1.93
CA ILE A 143 1.80 14.24 -2.33
C ILE A 143 2.92 13.33 -2.85
N GLN A 144 3.77 13.85 -3.75
CA GLN A 144 4.87 13.12 -4.36
C GLN A 144 5.91 12.69 -3.29
N VAL A 145 6.34 13.60 -2.44
CA VAL A 145 7.34 13.38 -1.39
C VAL A 145 6.83 12.37 -0.35
N SER A 146 5.62 12.58 0.17
CA SER A 146 5.05 11.66 1.17
C SER A 146 4.86 10.25 0.62
N ALA A 147 4.39 10.11 -0.63
CA ALA A 147 4.25 8.81 -1.28
C ALA A 147 5.60 8.13 -1.49
N ALA A 148 6.59 8.84 -2.05
CA ALA A 148 7.90 8.27 -2.34
C ALA A 148 8.62 7.79 -1.07
N ILE A 149 8.64 8.61 0.00
CA ILE A 149 9.27 8.24 1.27
C ILE A 149 8.60 6.99 1.88
N ASN A 150 7.27 6.98 1.97
CA ASN A 150 6.57 5.85 2.60
C ASN A 150 6.64 4.57 1.76
N ILE A 151 6.68 4.68 0.43
CA ILE A 151 6.86 3.50 -0.43
C ILE A 151 8.27 2.94 -0.30
N GLU A 152 9.32 3.77 -0.41
CA GLU A 152 10.70 3.27 -0.35
C GLU A 152 11.10 2.77 1.03
N GLN A 153 10.64 3.45 2.09
CA GLN A 153 11.08 3.15 3.45
C GLN A 153 10.15 2.15 4.18
N GLN A 154 8.92 1.93 3.70
CA GLN A 154 7.96 1.07 4.39
C GLN A 154 7.31 0.02 3.47
N LEU A 155 6.64 0.41 2.38
CA LEU A 155 5.86 -0.53 1.57
C LEU A 155 6.74 -1.53 0.80
N LEU A 156 7.79 -1.06 0.11
CA LEU A 156 8.70 -1.96 -0.61
C LEU A 156 9.41 -2.94 0.34
N PRO A 157 9.95 -2.51 1.49
CA PRO A 157 10.47 -3.44 2.50
C PRO A 157 9.42 -4.44 3.00
N ALA A 158 8.17 -4.04 3.21
CA ALA A 158 7.09 -4.95 3.63
C ALA A 158 6.74 -6.00 2.55
N LEU A 159 6.72 -5.61 1.27
CA LEU A 159 6.54 -6.54 0.15
C LEU A 159 7.71 -7.52 0.04
N VAL A 160 8.95 -7.06 0.23
CA VAL A 160 10.15 -7.91 0.27
C VAL A 160 10.06 -8.90 1.43
N HIS A 161 9.66 -8.46 2.61
CA HIS A 161 9.46 -9.33 3.78
C HIS A 161 8.40 -10.40 3.51
N LEU A 162 7.26 -10.04 2.94
CA LEU A 162 6.23 -11.00 2.56
C LEU A 162 6.73 -12.00 1.51
N SER A 163 7.45 -11.53 0.48
CA SER A 163 8.05 -12.38 -0.55
C SER A 163 9.07 -13.37 0.05
N GLN A 164 9.92 -12.92 0.98
CA GLN A 164 10.87 -13.79 1.67
C GLN A 164 10.16 -14.81 2.55
N THR A 165 9.14 -14.42 3.30
CA THR A 165 8.34 -15.35 4.11
C THR A 165 7.69 -16.44 3.25
N LEU A 166 7.19 -16.07 2.05
CA LEU A 166 6.69 -17.05 1.08
C LEU A 166 7.78 -17.99 0.58
N ALA A 167 8.99 -17.48 0.31
CA ALA A 167 10.13 -18.30 -0.13
C ALA A 167 10.58 -19.31 0.95
N ASP A 168 10.63 -18.87 2.20
CA ASP A 168 10.98 -19.72 3.34
C ASP A 168 9.94 -20.83 3.53
N LYS A 169 8.66 -20.50 3.49
CA LYS A 169 7.56 -21.47 3.58
C LYS A 169 7.51 -22.40 2.38
N GLN A 170 7.83 -21.91 1.19
CA GLN A 170 7.98 -22.71 -0.03
C GLN A 170 9.07 -23.77 0.13
N SER A 171 10.21 -23.42 0.73
CA SER A 171 11.32 -24.33 0.99
C SER A 171 10.93 -25.36 2.05
N GLU A 172 10.26 -24.96 3.13
CA GLU A 172 9.74 -25.86 4.18
C GLU A 172 8.80 -26.93 3.62
N LEU A 173 7.95 -26.56 2.65
CA LEU A 173 6.88 -27.41 2.11
C LEU A 173 7.17 -27.95 0.71
N ALA A 174 8.45 -28.03 0.32
CA ALA A 174 8.87 -28.38 -1.05
C ALA A 174 8.32 -29.73 -1.54
N ASP A 175 8.26 -30.71 -0.66
CA ASP A 175 7.83 -32.08 -0.97
C ASP A 175 6.36 -32.38 -0.61
N VAL A 176 5.63 -31.40 -0.11
CA VAL A 176 4.23 -31.61 0.30
C VAL A 176 3.31 -31.49 -0.90
N VAL A 177 2.75 -32.63 -1.32
CA VAL A 177 1.81 -32.72 -2.44
C VAL A 177 0.37 -32.54 -1.94
N LYS A 178 -0.44 -31.83 -2.72
CA LYS A 178 -1.87 -31.62 -2.48
C LYS A 178 -2.68 -31.75 -3.77
N THR A 179 -3.98 -31.92 -3.64
CA THR A 179 -4.90 -31.80 -4.77
C THR A 179 -4.93 -30.36 -5.26
N GLY A 180 -4.62 -30.12 -6.53
CA GLY A 180 -4.87 -28.84 -7.17
C GLY A 180 -6.35 -28.62 -7.42
N ARG A 181 -6.77 -27.36 -7.59
CA ARG A 181 -8.19 -27.03 -7.88
C ARG A 181 -8.29 -26.02 -9.01
N THR A 182 -9.20 -26.30 -9.93
CA THR A 182 -9.71 -25.35 -10.92
C THR A 182 -11.22 -25.26 -10.78
N HIS A 183 -11.82 -24.08 -10.84
CA HIS A 183 -13.25 -23.86 -10.56
C HIS A 183 -13.68 -24.36 -9.16
N LEU A 184 -12.77 -24.40 -8.19
CA LEU A 184 -12.90 -25.05 -6.87
C LEU A 184 -13.18 -26.57 -6.95
N MET A 185 -13.04 -27.18 -8.13
CA MET A 185 -13.17 -28.62 -8.34
C MET A 185 -11.78 -29.28 -8.32
N ASP A 186 -11.75 -30.54 -7.85
CA ASP A 186 -10.51 -31.32 -7.80
C ASP A 186 -9.87 -31.42 -9.18
N ALA A 187 -8.57 -31.23 -9.23
CA ALA A 187 -7.75 -31.28 -10.43
C ALA A 187 -6.46 -32.09 -10.19
N MET A 188 -5.49 -31.96 -11.07
CA MET A 188 -4.20 -32.64 -10.95
C MET A 188 -3.43 -32.18 -9.71
N PRO A 189 -2.56 -33.04 -9.16
CA PRO A 189 -1.71 -32.72 -8.02
C PRO A 189 -0.79 -31.52 -8.27
N VAL A 190 -0.56 -30.75 -7.24
CA VAL A 190 0.46 -29.71 -7.17
C VAL A 190 1.21 -29.84 -5.86
N THR A 191 2.41 -29.25 -5.75
CA THR A 191 3.07 -29.10 -4.45
C THR A 191 2.64 -27.78 -3.79
N PHE A 192 2.70 -27.71 -2.45
CA PHE A 192 2.59 -26.41 -1.77
C PHE A 192 3.64 -25.42 -2.25
N ALA A 193 4.86 -25.90 -2.54
CA ALA A 193 5.91 -25.04 -3.09
C ALA A 193 5.52 -24.39 -4.42
N GLN A 194 4.83 -25.11 -5.31
CA GLN A 194 4.34 -24.54 -6.57
C GLN A 194 3.25 -23.48 -6.34
N GLU A 195 2.32 -23.74 -5.44
CA GLU A 195 1.25 -22.78 -5.09
C GLU A 195 1.82 -21.53 -4.43
N LEU A 196 2.66 -21.67 -3.41
CA LEU A 196 3.32 -20.54 -2.73
C LEU A 196 4.26 -19.77 -3.68
N GLY A 197 4.94 -20.47 -4.61
CA GLY A 197 5.74 -19.85 -5.65
C GLY A 197 4.92 -18.96 -6.59
N GLY A 198 3.68 -19.36 -6.90
CA GLY A 198 2.74 -18.53 -7.65
C GLY A 198 2.37 -17.24 -6.90
N TRP A 199 2.10 -17.33 -5.59
CA TRP A 199 1.82 -16.15 -4.75
C TRP A 199 3.03 -15.24 -4.63
N LYS A 200 4.23 -15.82 -4.40
CA LYS A 200 5.49 -15.07 -4.38
C LYS A 200 5.69 -14.27 -5.67
N SER A 201 5.48 -14.89 -6.82
CA SER A 201 5.59 -14.22 -8.11
C SER A 201 4.61 -13.04 -8.25
N GLN A 202 3.38 -13.15 -7.73
CA GLN A 202 2.42 -12.04 -7.71
C GLN A 202 2.94 -10.87 -6.87
N ILE A 203 3.52 -11.14 -5.70
CA ILE A 203 4.07 -10.10 -4.81
C ILE A 203 5.31 -9.44 -5.43
N ASP A 204 6.22 -10.24 -6.02
CA ASP A 204 7.42 -9.71 -6.68
C ASP A 204 7.07 -8.80 -7.87
N HIS A 205 6.12 -9.19 -8.71
CA HIS A 205 5.64 -8.37 -9.82
C HIS A 205 4.96 -7.10 -9.33
N ALA A 206 4.16 -7.17 -8.26
CA ALA A 206 3.55 -5.98 -7.65
C ALA A 206 4.60 -5.00 -7.12
N ALA A 207 5.63 -5.51 -6.42
CA ALA A 207 6.73 -4.69 -5.93
C ALA A 207 7.50 -4.00 -7.07
N GLN A 208 7.78 -4.73 -8.17
CA GLN A 208 8.40 -4.17 -9.37
C GLN A 208 7.54 -3.08 -10.01
N GLY A 209 6.24 -3.33 -10.17
CA GLY A 209 5.30 -2.35 -10.74
C GLY A 209 5.26 -1.05 -9.93
N ILE A 210 5.20 -1.16 -8.60
CA ILE A 210 5.23 -0.01 -7.68
C ILE A 210 6.57 0.73 -7.81
N SER A 211 7.69 0.01 -7.83
CA SER A 211 9.03 0.60 -7.96
C SER A 211 9.19 1.37 -9.29
N HIS A 212 8.69 0.83 -10.40
CA HIS A 212 8.72 1.52 -11.69
C HIS A 212 7.84 2.78 -11.69
N ALA A 213 6.68 2.75 -11.01
CA ALA A 213 5.78 3.90 -10.92
C ALA A 213 6.33 5.04 -10.05
N LEU A 214 7.38 4.82 -9.26
CA LEU A 214 8.02 5.88 -8.47
C LEU A 214 8.82 6.88 -9.29
N SER A 215 9.32 6.51 -10.47
CA SER A 215 10.16 7.41 -11.29
C SER A 215 9.47 8.75 -11.59
N PRO A 216 8.25 8.80 -12.14
CA PRO A 216 7.54 10.06 -12.35
C PRO A 216 7.10 10.76 -11.05
N ILE A 217 6.88 10.01 -9.97
CA ILE A 217 6.56 10.58 -8.64
C ILE A 217 7.73 11.39 -8.08
N LYS A 218 8.96 11.00 -8.37
CA LYS A 218 10.18 11.67 -7.89
C LYS A 218 10.55 12.92 -8.70
N ALA A 219 9.83 13.23 -9.78
CA ALA A 219 9.96 14.46 -10.56
C ALA A 219 8.99 15.51 -10.01
N LEU A 220 9.50 16.48 -9.25
CA LEU A 220 8.70 17.34 -8.37
C LEU A 220 8.12 18.55 -9.08
N ALA A 221 6.92 18.96 -8.64
CA ALA A 221 6.26 20.20 -9.06
C ALA A 221 6.93 21.46 -8.52
N GLN A 222 7.73 21.36 -7.45
CA GLN A 222 8.29 22.49 -6.73
C GLN A 222 9.23 23.31 -7.61
N GLY A 223 8.97 24.61 -7.67
CA GLY A 223 9.65 25.58 -8.54
C GLY A 223 8.73 26.11 -9.64
N GLY A 224 7.60 25.46 -9.92
CA GLY A 224 6.58 25.96 -10.88
C GLY A 224 5.78 27.16 -10.34
N THR A 225 5.77 27.34 -9.03
CA THR A 225 5.02 28.38 -8.30
C THR A 225 3.53 28.42 -8.68
N ALA A 226 2.98 29.56 -9.04
CA ALA A 226 1.53 29.77 -9.16
C ALA A 226 0.88 28.99 -10.32
N VAL A 227 1.53 28.92 -11.50
CA VAL A 227 0.96 28.37 -12.72
C VAL A 227 1.93 27.53 -13.55
N GLY A 228 3.17 27.34 -13.11
CA GLY A 228 4.20 26.58 -13.82
C GLY A 228 5.33 27.41 -14.43
N THR A 229 5.24 28.73 -14.35
CA THR A 229 6.25 29.65 -14.93
C THR A 229 7.43 29.93 -14.01
N GLY A 230 7.33 29.56 -12.71
CA GLY A 230 8.36 29.87 -11.73
C GLY A 230 8.40 31.34 -11.30
N ILE A 231 7.30 32.09 -11.46
CA ILE A 231 7.24 33.51 -11.08
C ILE A 231 7.61 33.68 -9.59
N ASN A 232 8.41 34.68 -9.29
CA ASN A 232 8.91 35.02 -7.94
C ASN A 232 9.82 33.97 -7.29
N ALA A 233 10.32 32.99 -8.05
CA ALA A 233 11.36 32.06 -7.60
C ALA A 233 12.66 32.30 -8.39
N ASP A 234 13.83 32.13 -7.73
CA ASP A 234 15.12 32.10 -8.40
C ASP A 234 15.13 30.95 -9.42
N PRO A 235 15.63 31.12 -10.65
CA PRO A 235 15.70 30.04 -11.66
C PRO A 235 16.47 28.80 -11.20
N ARG A 236 17.36 28.93 -10.21
CA ARG A 236 18.14 27.83 -9.62
C ARG A 236 17.39 27.10 -8.50
N PHE A 237 16.28 27.67 -8.00
CA PHE A 237 15.56 27.20 -6.81
C PHE A 237 15.17 25.73 -6.93
N ALA A 238 14.49 25.34 -8.00
CA ALA A 238 13.95 23.99 -8.16
C ALA A 238 15.02 22.90 -8.05
N ARG A 239 16.20 23.13 -8.65
CA ARG A 239 17.30 22.17 -8.62
C ARG A 239 17.91 22.05 -7.24
N ILE A 240 18.29 23.18 -6.62
CA ILE A 240 18.91 23.20 -5.30
C ILE A 240 17.94 22.66 -4.23
N PHE A 241 16.65 22.99 -4.38
CA PHE A 241 15.59 22.44 -3.53
C PHE A 241 15.52 20.90 -3.59
N ALA A 242 15.50 20.34 -4.81
CA ALA A 242 15.45 18.88 -4.98
C ALA A 242 16.69 18.18 -4.40
N ASP A 243 17.88 18.79 -4.55
CA ASP A 243 19.13 18.28 -3.98
C ASP A 243 19.09 18.33 -2.43
N ASN A 244 18.65 19.43 -1.83
CA ASN A 244 18.48 19.56 -0.37
C ASN A 244 17.43 18.57 0.17
N LEU A 245 16.28 18.48 -0.49
CA LEU A 245 15.22 17.55 -0.09
C LEU A 245 15.68 16.10 -0.15
N SER A 246 16.46 15.75 -1.18
CA SER A 246 17.03 14.40 -1.33
C SER A 246 17.97 14.04 -0.19
N GLN A 247 18.78 14.98 0.26
CA GLN A 247 19.68 14.79 1.40
C GLN A 247 18.90 14.61 2.71
N LEU A 248 17.89 15.43 2.94
CA LEU A 248 17.06 15.39 4.16
C LEU A 248 16.24 14.12 4.28
N SER A 249 15.64 13.68 3.19
CA SER A 249 14.69 12.56 3.17
C SER A 249 15.32 11.19 2.91
N HIS A 250 16.60 11.17 2.47
CA HIS A 250 17.28 9.96 1.96
C HIS A 250 16.59 9.28 0.76
N VAL A 251 15.77 10.04 0.03
CA VAL A 251 15.12 9.63 -1.22
C VAL A 251 15.53 10.59 -2.32
N THR A 252 15.99 10.08 -3.45
CA THR A 252 16.46 10.92 -4.56
C THR A 252 15.28 11.53 -5.30
N PHE A 253 15.22 12.86 -5.32
CA PHE A 253 14.27 13.67 -6.07
C PHE A 253 14.96 14.52 -7.13
N GLN A 254 14.19 14.96 -8.11
CA GLN A 254 14.62 15.89 -9.16
C GLN A 254 13.49 16.87 -9.49
N PRO A 255 13.77 18.06 -10.01
CA PRO A 255 12.72 18.92 -10.52
C PRO A 255 12.07 18.28 -11.75
N SER A 256 10.77 18.49 -11.92
CA SER A 256 10.08 18.11 -13.16
C SER A 256 10.66 18.87 -14.36
N ASP A 257 10.68 18.23 -15.49
CA ASP A 257 10.98 18.87 -16.79
C ASP A 257 9.81 19.71 -17.33
N ASN A 258 8.61 19.56 -16.72
CA ASN A 258 7.42 20.34 -17.09
C ASN A 258 6.52 20.62 -15.87
N PHE A 259 6.70 21.78 -15.26
CA PHE A 259 5.90 22.21 -14.11
C PHE A 259 4.41 22.39 -14.42
N PHE A 260 4.05 22.77 -15.64
CA PHE A 260 2.64 22.89 -16.06
C PHE A 260 1.91 21.56 -15.97
N TYR A 261 2.58 20.47 -16.36
CA TYR A 261 2.07 19.10 -16.20
C TYR A 261 1.85 18.76 -14.72
N ASN A 262 2.85 18.98 -13.86
CA ASN A 262 2.77 18.54 -12.47
C ASN A 262 1.79 19.37 -11.61
N LEU A 263 1.46 20.61 -11.99
CA LEU A 263 0.46 21.41 -11.30
C LEU A 263 -0.98 21.03 -11.73
N SER A 264 -1.20 20.81 -13.03
CA SER A 264 -2.54 20.61 -13.58
C SER A 264 -2.97 19.16 -13.64
N SER A 265 -2.04 18.22 -13.68
CA SER A 265 -2.28 16.80 -13.85
C SER A 265 -1.73 15.99 -12.68
N GLN A 266 -2.45 14.93 -12.31
CA GLN A 266 -2.04 13.96 -11.31
C GLN A 266 -1.88 12.54 -11.90
N ASP A 267 -1.55 12.44 -13.17
CA ASP A 267 -1.46 11.17 -13.91
C ASP A 267 -0.44 10.21 -13.29
N CYS A 268 0.71 10.76 -12.81
CA CYS A 268 1.72 9.95 -12.12
C CYS A 268 1.17 9.31 -10.82
N VAL A 269 0.31 10.04 -10.09
CA VAL A 269 -0.35 9.54 -8.87
C VAL A 269 -1.41 8.50 -9.22
N VAL A 270 -2.20 8.72 -10.27
CA VAL A 270 -3.18 7.74 -10.78
C VAL A 270 -2.47 6.46 -11.23
N GLY A 271 -1.35 6.59 -11.94
CA GLY A 271 -0.53 5.45 -12.36
C GLY A 271 0.03 4.65 -11.18
N LEU A 272 0.57 5.32 -10.15
CA LEU A 272 1.03 4.69 -8.92
C LEU A 272 -0.12 4.00 -8.18
N SER A 273 -1.26 4.65 -8.03
CA SER A 273 -2.46 4.08 -7.40
C SER A 273 -2.92 2.79 -8.11
N GLY A 274 -2.85 2.73 -9.44
CA GLY A 274 -3.11 1.54 -10.21
C GLY A 274 -2.17 0.37 -9.88
N GLN A 275 -0.89 0.64 -9.57
CA GLN A 275 0.05 -0.39 -9.11
C GLN A 275 -0.25 -0.84 -7.67
N LEU A 276 -0.63 0.08 -6.78
CA LEU A 276 -1.10 -0.27 -5.43
C LEU A 276 -2.35 -1.15 -5.49
N LYS A 277 -3.29 -0.85 -6.38
CA LYS A 277 -4.46 -1.71 -6.64
C LYS A 277 -4.05 -3.10 -7.13
N THR A 278 -3.05 -3.22 -7.99
CA THR A 278 -2.53 -4.52 -8.45
C THR A 278 -2.00 -5.35 -7.28
N ALA A 279 -1.26 -4.73 -6.35
CA ALA A 279 -0.82 -5.40 -5.12
C ALA A 279 -2.02 -5.83 -4.24
N ALA A 280 -3.03 -4.98 -4.10
CA ALA A 280 -4.25 -5.31 -3.36
C ALA A 280 -4.98 -6.52 -3.95
N VAL A 281 -5.07 -6.63 -5.28
CA VAL A 281 -5.68 -7.78 -5.98
C VAL A 281 -4.89 -9.07 -5.69
N ALA A 282 -3.56 -9.02 -5.69
CA ALA A 282 -2.71 -10.15 -5.33
C ALA A 282 -2.95 -10.59 -3.87
N LEU A 283 -2.95 -9.65 -2.92
CA LEU A 283 -3.23 -9.93 -1.51
C LEU A 283 -4.63 -10.49 -1.29
N MET A 284 -5.64 -9.99 -2.00
CA MET A 284 -7.02 -10.51 -1.96
C MET A 284 -7.07 -11.98 -2.35
N LYS A 285 -6.40 -12.36 -3.44
CA LYS A 285 -6.33 -13.75 -3.92
C LYS A 285 -5.64 -14.64 -2.91
N ILE A 286 -4.49 -14.26 -2.40
CA ILE A 286 -3.71 -15.03 -1.41
C ILE A 286 -4.53 -15.22 -0.13
N ALA A 287 -5.14 -14.16 0.38
CA ALA A 287 -5.96 -14.21 1.59
C ALA A 287 -7.19 -15.13 1.42
N ASN A 288 -7.86 -15.10 0.27
CA ASN A 288 -8.98 -15.99 0.00
C ASN A 288 -8.56 -17.45 -0.12
N ASP A 289 -7.45 -17.76 -0.77
CA ASP A 289 -6.94 -19.13 -0.84
C ASP A 289 -6.59 -19.67 0.55
N LEU A 290 -5.93 -18.87 1.40
CA LEU A 290 -5.68 -19.23 2.81
C LEU A 290 -6.96 -19.51 3.57
N ARG A 291 -8.02 -18.72 3.38
CA ARG A 291 -9.33 -18.95 4.01
C ARG A 291 -9.96 -20.26 3.54
N TRP A 292 -9.90 -20.55 2.25
CA TRP A 292 -10.42 -21.80 1.68
C TRP A 292 -9.66 -23.00 2.22
N MET A 293 -8.33 -23.00 2.18
CA MET A 293 -7.52 -24.12 2.68
C MET A 293 -7.70 -24.36 4.18
N ASN A 294 -7.93 -23.30 4.98
CA ASN A 294 -8.20 -23.40 6.42
C ASN A 294 -9.65 -23.73 6.76
N SER A 295 -10.57 -23.80 5.79
CA SER A 295 -11.99 -23.99 6.06
C SER A 295 -12.30 -25.33 6.76
N GLY A 296 -13.23 -25.31 7.67
CA GLY A 296 -13.65 -26.48 8.43
C GLY A 296 -13.47 -26.29 9.94
N PRO A 297 -12.77 -27.21 10.64
CA PRO A 297 -11.81 -28.23 10.18
C PRO A 297 -12.42 -29.55 9.66
N LEU A 298 -13.69 -29.85 9.95
CA LEU A 298 -14.31 -31.15 9.62
C LEU A 298 -15.14 -31.10 8.35
N ALA A 299 -15.97 -30.05 8.19
CA ALA A 299 -16.90 -29.88 7.07
C ALA A 299 -16.37 -29.00 5.94
N GLY A 300 -15.13 -28.55 5.98
CA GLY A 300 -14.45 -27.79 4.93
C GLY A 300 -13.24 -28.54 4.38
N LEU A 301 -12.33 -27.79 3.71
CA LEU A 301 -11.14 -28.40 3.09
C LEU A 301 -10.12 -28.87 4.13
N GLY A 302 -9.87 -28.06 5.16
CA GLY A 302 -8.98 -28.42 6.26
C GLY A 302 -7.56 -28.83 5.83
N GLU A 303 -7.02 -28.23 4.77
CA GLU A 303 -5.67 -28.52 4.27
C GLU A 303 -4.57 -27.93 5.14
N ILE A 304 -4.88 -26.77 5.73
CA ILE A 304 -3.99 -26.06 6.66
C ILE A 304 -4.72 -25.71 7.95
N GLU A 305 -3.94 -25.33 8.95
CA GLU A 305 -4.40 -24.75 10.20
C GLU A 305 -3.68 -23.42 10.42
N LEU A 306 -4.44 -22.32 10.32
CA LEU A 306 -3.96 -21.01 10.69
C LEU A 306 -3.86 -20.86 12.21
N GLN A 307 -2.93 -20.04 12.66
CA GLN A 307 -2.75 -19.75 14.09
C GLN A 307 -4.02 -19.15 14.70
N GLY A 308 -4.45 -19.67 15.84
CA GLY A 308 -5.52 -19.10 16.63
C GLY A 308 -5.05 -17.84 17.36
N LEU A 309 -5.49 -16.67 16.90
CA LEU A 309 -5.07 -15.38 17.45
C LEU A 309 -6.04 -14.79 18.47
N GLN A 310 -7.30 -15.22 18.41
CA GLN A 310 -8.36 -14.77 19.33
C GLN A 310 -9.54 -15.76 19.29
N PRO A 311 -10.43 -15.74 20.30
CA PRO A 311 -11.69 -16.50 20.26
C PRO A 311 -12.50 -16.07 19.03
N GLY A 312 -12.97 -17.04 18.25
CA GLY A 312 -13.64 -16.79 16.97
C GLY A 312 -15.16 -16.56 17.05
N SER A 313 -15.78 -16.78 18.22
CA SER A 313 -17.21 -16.66 18.41
C SER A 313 -17.58 -16.31 19.84
N SER A 314 -18.62 -15.49 19.99
CA SER A 314 -19.20 -15.15 21.29
C SER A 314 -20.09 -16.25 21.87
N ILE A 315 -20.55 -17.20 21.03
CA ILE A 315 -21.52 -18.25 21.45
C ILE A 315 -21.09 -19.67 21.07
N MET A 316 -20.00 -19.86 20.30
CA MET A 316 -19.49 -21.17 19.88
C MET A 316 -18.09 -21.38 20.44
N PRO A 317 -17.94 -21.98 21.66
CA PRO A 317 -16.64 -22.21 22.27
C PRO A 317 -15.73 -23.06 21.36
N GLY A 318 -14.45 -22.71 21.28
CA GLY A 318 -13.46 -23.43 20.48
C GLY A 318 -13.47 -23.13 18.98
N LYS A 319 -14.39 -22.29 18.47
CA LYS A 319 -14.34 -21.83 17.08
C LYS A 319 -13.25 -20.79 16.89
N VAL A 320 -12.36 -21.03 15.94
CA VAL A 320 -11.28 -20.11 15.54
C VAL A 320 -11.49 -19.66 14.10
N ASN A 321 -11.45 -18.35 13.85
CA ASN A 321 -11.65 -17.78 12.52
C ASN A 321 -10.31 -17.34 11.89
N PRO A 322 -10.22 -17.30 10.56
CA PRO A 322 -9.03 -16.84 9.82
C PRO A 322 -8.96 -15.30 9.78
N VAL A 323 -8.86 -14.65 10.96
CA VAL A 323 -9.07 -13.21 11.14
C VAL A 323 -8.08 -12.33 10.36
N ILE A 324 -6.83 -12.78 10.18
CA ILE A 324 -5.83 -12.01 9.40
C ILE A 324 -6.17 -12.02 7.90
N PRO A 325 -6.39 -13.17 7.24
CA PRO A 325 -6.90 -13.18 5.86
C PRO A 325 -8.19 -12.37 5.66
N GLU A 326 -9.13 -12.40 6.62
CA GLU A 326 -10.35 -11.58 6.56
C GLU A 326 -10.02 -10.09 6.57
N ALA A 327 -9.15 -9.63 7.47
CA ALA A 327 -8.70 -8.24 7.54
C ALA A 327 -8.00 -7.81 6.23
N VAL A 328 -7.15 -8.67 5.67
CA VAL A 328 -6.44 -8.39 4.41
C VAL A 328 -7.41 -8.25 3.24
N THR A 329 -8.48 -9.05 3.18
CA THR A 329 -9.51 -8.89 2.12
C THR A 329 -10.24 -7.55 2.24
N MET A 330 -10.51 -7.07 3.46
CA MET A 330 -11.10 -5.73 3.69
C MET A 330 -10.14 -4.61 3.29
N VAL A 331 -8.86 -4.73 3.62
CA VAL A 331 -7.81 -3.80 3.17
C VAL A 331 -7.77 -3.72 1.64
N ALA A 332 -7.76 -4.86 0.97
CA ALA A 332 -7.74 -4.89 -0.50
C ALA A 332 -8.97 -4.22 -1.11
N ALA A 333 -10.15 -4.43 -0.55
CA ALA A 333 -11.38 -3.77 -0.99
C ALA A 333 -11.30 -2.24 -0.81
N GLN A 334 -10.76 -1.77 0.33
CA GLN A 334 -10.57 -0.34 0.60
C GLN A 334 -9.60 0.30 -0.38
N VAL A 335 -8.46 -0.33 -0.65
CA VAL A 335 -7.45 0.17 -1.62
C VAL A 335 -8.03 0.26 -3.03
N ILE A 336 -8.86 -0.69 -3.46
CA ILE A 336 -9.56 -0.64 -4.76
C ILE A 336 -10.54 0.55 -4.78
N GLY A 337 -11.26 0.80 -3.69
CA GLY A 337 -12.13 1.98 -3.56
C GLY A 337 -11.37 3.30 -3.61
N ASN A 338 -10.24 3.38 -2.91
CA ASN A 338 -9.36 4.54 -2.92
C ASN A 338 -8.81 4.84 -4.33
N ASP A 339 -8.42 3.81 -5.09
CA ASP A 339 -7.97 3.96 -6.49
C ASP A 339 -9.04 4.59 -7.37
N THR A 340 -10.30 4.20 -7.19
CA THR A 340 -11.42 4.81 -7.91
C THR A 340 -11.56 6.30 -7.57
N THR A 341 -11.47 6.65 -6.28
CA THR A 341 -11.50 8.04 -5.82
C THR A 341 -10.35 8.86 -6.42
N ILE A 342 -9.12 8.31 -6.39
CA ILE A 342 -7.93 8.96 -6.96
C ILE A 342 -8.10 9.15 -8.47
N THR A 343 -8.64 8.18 -9.18
CA THR A 343 -8.89 8.28 -10.63
C THR A 343 -9.87 9.41 -10.96
N VAL A 344 -10.99 9.50 -10.25
CA VAL A 344 -11.99 10.57 -10.42
C VAL A 344 -11.41 11.93 -10.07
N ALA A 345 -10.65 12.02 -8.99
CA ALA A 345 -10.00 13.26 -8.58
C ALA A 345 -8.86 13.66 -9.53
N GLY A 346 -8.09 12.70 -10.05
CA GLY A 346 -7.00 12.95 -10.99
C GLY A 346 -7.48 13.57 -12.31
N GLN A 347 -8.62 13.12 -12.85
CA GLN A 347 -9.19 13.70 -14.07
C GLN A 347 -9.78 15.12 -13.89
N SER A 348 -9.88 15.62 -12.66
CA SER A 348 -10.53 16.90 -12.34
C SER A 348 -9.60 18.11 -12.46
N GLY A 349 -8.43 17.99 -13.10
CA GLY A 349 -7.56 19.10 -13.44
C GLY A 349 -8.21 20.00 -14.49
N ASN A 350 -8.13 21.33 -14.26
CA ASN A 350 -8.64 22.34 -15.18
C ASN A 350 -7.56 23.39 -15.42
N PHE A 351 -7.20 23.62 -16.68
CA PHE A 351 -6.14 24.54 -17.08
C PHE A 351 -4.83 24.27 -16.32
N GLN A 352 -4.38 25.12 -15.45
CA GLN A 352 -3.07 25.05 -14.80
C GLN A 352 -3.09 24.46 -13.37
N LEU A 353 -4.24 23.94 -12.89
CA LEU A 353 -4.29 23.38 -11.53
C LEU A 353 -5.33 22.27 -11.41
N ASN A 354 -4.98 21.20 -10.71
CA ASN A 354 -5.93 20.25 -10.15
C ASN A 354 -6.41 20.74 -8.79
N VAL A 355 -7.71 20.74 -8.54
CA VAL A 355 -8.33 21.24 -7.30
C VAL A 355 -9.04 20.15 -6.49
N MET A 356 -8.52 18.92 -6.53
CA MET A 356 -8.91 17.79 -5.69
C MET A 356 -7.72 17.16 -4.96
N LEU A 357 -6.65 17.92 -4.77
CA LEU A 357 -5.37 17.45 -4.23
C LEU A 357 -5.46 16.85 -2.82
N PRO A 358 -6.19 17.43 -1.85
CA PRO A 358 -6.26 16.86 -0.50
C PRO A 358 -6.89 15.47 -0.44
N VAL A 359 -7.95 15.21 -1.21
CA VAL A 359 -8.59 13.89 -1.26
C VAL A 359 -7.71 12.87 -1.97
N ILE A 360 -6.93 13.29 -2.98
CA ILE A 360 -5.91 12.44 -3.61
C ILE A 360 -4.84 12.02 -2.58
N ALA A 361 -4.28 13.01 -1.85
CA ALA A 361 -3.27 12.75 -0.81
C ALA A 361 -3.77 11.76 0.24
N HIS A 362 -4.98 11.98 0.77
CA HIS A 362 -5.58 11.13 1.79
C HIS A 362 -5.71 9.68 1.32
N ASN A 363 -6.36 9.45 0.19
CA ASN A 363 -6.61 8.09 -0.31
C ASN A 363 -5.33 7.36 -0.74
N LEU A 364 -4.35 8.08 -1.32
CA LEU A 364 -3.07 7.49 -1.71
C LEU A 364 -2.28 7.02 -0.49
N LEU A 365 -2.12 7.88 0.50
CA LEU A 365 -1.33 7.57 1.70
C LEU A 365 -2.01 6.52 2.59
N GLU A 366 -3.34 6.53 2.67
CA GLU A 366 -4.09 5.46 3.32
C GLU A 366 -3.84 4.12 2.63
N SER A 367 -3.87 4.07 1.30
CA SER A 367 -3.59 2.84 0.54
C SER A 367 -2.18 2.31 0.78
N ILE A 368 -1.17 3.18 0.82
CA ILE A 368 0.22 2.81 1.11
C ILE A 368 0.34 2.21 2.52
N ALA A 369 -0.22 2.88 3.52
CA ALA A 369 -0.18 2.42 4.92
C ALA A 369 -0.92 1.09 5.11
N LEU A 370 -2.12 0.96 4.55
CA LEU A 370 -2.92 -0.26 4.63
C LEU A 370 -2.20 -1.45 4.00
N LEU A 371 -1.62 -1.28 2.80
CA LEU A 371 -0.87 -2.35 2.13
C LEU A 371 0.38 -2.74 2.90
N THR A 372 1.12 -1.77 3.44
CA THR A 372 2.30 -2.02 4.28
C THR A 372 1.95 -2.92 5.47
N ASN A 373 0.93 -2.53 6.22
CA ASN A 373 0.49 -3.27 7.41
C ASN A 373 -0.12 -4.63 7.06
N ALA A 374 -0.85 -4.73 5.94
CA ALA A 374 -1.42 -5.99 5.47
C ALA A 374 -0.33 -7.00 5.06
N CYS A 375 0.74 -6.54 4.41
CA CYS A 375 1.88 -7.40 4.06
C CYS A 375 2.54 -8.00 5.31
N HIS A 376 2.83 -7.18 6.32
CA HIS A 376 3.39 -7.67 7.59
C HIS A 376 2.45 -8.63 8.31
N ALA A 377 1.17 -8.27 8.45
CA ALA A 377 0.20 -9.12 9.12
C ALA A 377 0.04 -10.47 8.42
N LEU A 378 -0.02 -10.50 7.09
CA LEU A 378 -0.15 -11.71 6.30
C LEU A 378 1.11 -12.58 6.39
N ALA A 379 2.30 -11.97 6.31
CA ALA A 379 3.58 -12.66 6.46
C ALA A 379 3.71 -13.31 7.85
N ASP A 380 3.61 -12.50 8.91
CA ASP A 380 4.01 -12.90 10.25
C ASP A 380 2.96 -13.74 10.99
N LYS A 381 1.67 -13.47 10.73
CA LYS A 381 0.55 -14.03 11.50
C LYS A 381 -0.29 -15.06 10.71
N ALA A 382 -0.01 -15.26 9.44
CA ALA A 382 -0.70 -16.24 8.62
C ALA A 382 0.27 -17.17 7.90
N ILE A 383 1.14 -16.66 7.00
CA ILE A 383 1.99 -17.50 6.15
C ILE A 383 3.09 -18.18 6.94
N ALA A 384 3.84 -17.45 7.78
CA ALA A 384 4.91 -18.02 8.58
C ALA A 384 4.41 -19.10 9.56
N THR A 385 3.17 -18.97 10.04
CA THR A 385 2.67 -19.72 11.21
C THR A 385 1.71 -20.86 10.86
N PHE A 386 1.16 -20.93 9.64
CA PHE A 386 0.24 -22.00 9.32
C PHE A 386 0.92 -23.37 9.33
N LYS A 387 0.15 -24.38 9.73
CA LYS A 387 0.55 -25.80 9.72
C LYS A 387 -0.21 -26.55 8.66
N VAL A 388 0.45 -27.51 8.00
CA VAL A 388 -0.21 -28.40 7.03
C VAL A 388 -0.86 -29.57 7.76
N ARG A 389 -2.07 -29.94 7.34
CA ARG A 389 -2.79 -31.11 7.83
C ARG A 389 -2.58 -32.28 6.86
N HIS A 390 -1.45 -32.97 7.01
CA HIS A 390 -1.00 -34.06 6.13
C HIS A 390 -2.07 -35.15 5.94
N ASP A 391 -2.70 -35.59 7.03
CA ASP A 391 -3.76 -36.62 6.96
C ASP A 391 -4.93 -36.25 6.02
N ASN A 392 -5.32 -34.97 6.00
CA ASN A 392 -6.40 -34.50 5.13
C ASN A 392 -5.94 -34.43 3.67
N LEU A 393 -4.69 -34.03 3.42
CA LEU A 393 -4.12 -34.00 2.07
C LEU A 393 -4.02 -35.41 1.48
N GLU A 394 -3.49 -36.36 2.25
CA GLU A 394 -3.32 -37.76 1.82
C GLU A 394 -4.67 -38.43 1.52
N LYS A 395 -5.67 -38.21 2.39
CA LYS A 395 -7.04 -38.72 2.15
C LYS A 395 -7.66 -38.16 0.88
N ALA A 396 -7.47 -36.87 0.62
CA ALA A 396 -7.99 -36.22 -0.58
C ALA A 396 -7.29 -36.72 -1.84
N LEU A 397 -5.96 -36.80 -1.83
CA LEU A 397 -5.18 -37.32 -2.95
C LEU A 397 -5.54 -38.78 -3.28
N ALA A 398 -5.60 -39.66 -2.28
CA ALA A 398 -5.90 -41.10 -2.50
C ALA A 398 -7.25 -41.32 -3.17
N LYS A 399 -8.22 -40.44 -2.95
CA LYS A 399 -9.59 -40.54 -3.50
C LYS A 399 -9.81 -39.68 -4.74
N ASN A 400 -8.82 -38.91 -5.17
CA ASN A 400 -8.99 -37.99 -6.30
C ASN A 400 -9.11 -38.77 -7.63
N PRO A 401 -10.30 -38.83 -8.25
CA PRO A 401 -10.51 -39.61 -9.47
C PRO A 401 -9.79 -39.00 -10.68
N ILE A 402 -9.40 -37.74 -10.63
CA ILE A 402 -8.76 -37.02 -11.72
C ILE A 402 -7.31 -37.52 -11.95
N LEU A 403 -6.70 -38.19 -10.97
CA LEU A 403 -5.38 -38.82 -11.12
C LEU A 403 -5.34 -39.80 -12.31
N VAL A 404 -6.47 -40.39 -12.69
CA VAL A 404 -6.58 -41.25 -13.87
C VAL A 404 -6.12 -40.59 -15.17
N THR A 405 -6.11 -39.25 -15.22
CA THR A 405 -5.62 -38.47 -16.36
C THR A 405 -4.19 -38.88 -16.76
N ALA A 406 -3.38 -39.30 -15.79
CA ALA A 406 -2.04 -39.81 -16.02
C ALA A 406 -2.01 -41.12 -16.86
N LEU A 407 -3.11 -41.87 -16.87
CA LEU A 407 -3.22 -43.11 -17.64
C LEU A 407 -3.67 -42.88 -19.09
N ASN A 408 -4.13 -41.66 -19.46
CA ASN A 408 -4.63 -41.35 -20.79
C ASN A 408 -3.65 -41.77 -21.93
N PRO A 409 -2.33 -41.52 -21.82
CA PRO A 409 -1.39 -41.94 -22.86
C PRO A 409 -1.29 -43.44 -23.04
N VAL A 410 -1.59 -44.23 -22.00
CA VAL A 410 -1.42 -45.69 -21.96
C VAL A 410 -2.70 -46.45 -22.31
N ILE A 411 -3.84 -46.01 -21.74
CA ILE A 411 -5.13 -46.74 -21.87
C ILE A 411 -6.19 -46.01 -22.71
N GLY A 412 -5.89 -44.77 -23.11
CA GLY A 412 -6.83 -43.90 -23.84
C GLY A 412 -7.84 -43.16 -22.95
N TYR A 413 -8.34 -42.05 -23.44
CA TYR A 413 -9.23 -41.14 -22.68
C TYR A 413 -10.53 -41.77 -22.24
N LEU A 414 -11.20 -42.54 -23.13
CA LEU A 414 -12.52 -43.12 -22.80
C LEU A 414 -12.43 -44.16 -21.69
N LYS A 415 -11.42 -45.04 -21.73
CA LYS A 415 -11.20 -46.04 -20.68
C LYS A 415 -10.83 -45.38 -19.34
N ALA A 416 -10.01 -44.35 -19.38
CA ALA A 416 -9.68 -43.56 -18.20
C ALA A 416 -10.94 -42.89 -17.61
N ALA A 417 -11.79 -42.31 -18.43
CA ALA A 417 -13.06 -41.69 -17.98
C ALA A 417 -14.00 -42.70 -17.30
N ASP A 418 -14.10 -43.94 -17.83
CA ASP A 418 -14.91 -45.00 -17.22
C ASP A 418 -14.34 -45.41 -15.86
N ILE A 419 -13.04 -45.56 -15.73
CA ILE A 419 -12.33 -45.83 -14.45
C ILE A 419 -12.61 -44.72 -13.44
N ALA A 420 -12.46 -43.45 -13.84
CA ALA A 420 -12.74 -42.31 -12.98
C ALA A 420 -14.16 -42.32 -12.45
N LYS A 421 -15.12 -42.53 -13.35
CA LYS A 421 -16.56 -42.59 -13.01
C LYS A 421 -16.86 -43.74 -12.03
N LYS A 422 -16.30 -44.93 -12.27
CA LYS A 422 -16.46 -46.09 -11.40
C LYS A 422 -15.85 -45.84 -10.01
N ALA A 423 -14.64 -45.32 -9.95
CA ALA A 423 -13.96 -44.99 -8.70
C ALA A 423 -14.76 -43.96 -7.88
N TYR A 424 -15.25 -42.90 -8.53
CA TYR A 424 -16.07 -41.87 -7.88
C TYR A 424 -17.37 -42.44 -7.33
N GLN A 425 -18.10 -43.20 -8.13
CA GLN A 425 -19.37 -43.81 -7.74
C GLN A 425 -19.25 -44.80 -6.56
N GLN A 426 -18.14 -45.51 -6.50
CA GLN A 426 -17.88 -46.51 -5.47
C GLN A 426 -17.10 -45.94 -4.26
N GLY A 427 -16.66 -44.68 -4.31
CA GLY A 427 -15.81 -44.08 -3.27
C GLY A 427 -14.48 -44.79 -3.06
N ARG A 428 -13.91 -45.42 -4.11
CA ARG A 428 -12.70 -46.21 -4.09
C ARG A 428 -11.51 -45.43 -4.67
N ALA A 429 -10.32 -45.84 -4.28
CA ALA A 429 -9.09 -45.30 -4.85
C ALA A 429 -8.96 -45.64 -6.35
N ILE A 430 -8.47 -44.71 -7.15
CA ILE A 430 -8.24 -44.91 -8.60
C ILE A 430 -7.33 -46.10 -8.86
N LEU A 431 -6.26 -46.28 -8.07
CA LEU A 431 -5.32 -47.36 -8.19
C LEU A 431 -6.02 -48.76 -8.17
N ASP A 432 -6.95 -48.93 -7.24
CA ASP A 432 -7.63 -50.20 -7.08
C ASP A 432 -8.58 -50.51 -8.25
N VAL A 433 -9.31 -49.47 -8.70
CA VAL A 433 -10.21 -49.63 -9.84
C VAL A 433 -9.45 -49.81 -11.15
N ALA A 434 -8.34 -49.08 -11.34
CA ALA A 434 -7.47 -49.26 -12.51
C ALA A 434 -6.82 -50.64 -12.59
N ALA A 435 -6.46 -51.22 -11.45
CA ALA A 435 -5.93 -52.58 -11.39
C ALA A 435 -6.96 -53.66 -11.78
N GLU A 436 -8.24 -53.41 -11.54
CA GLU A 436 -9.35 -54.29 -11.95
C GLU A 436 -9.71 -54.13 -13.44
N GLU A 437 -9.62 -52.92 -13.96
CA GLU A 437 -10.12 -52.56 -15.29
C GLU A 437 -9.05 -52.54 -16.39
N THR A 438 -7.77 -52.74 -16.04
CA THR A 438 -6.66 -52.74 -17.01
C THR A 438 -5.78 -53.99 -16.86
N ASP A 439 -4.98 -54.31 -17.90
CA ASP A 439 -4.01 -55.39 -17.87
C ASP A 439 -2.64 -54.91 -17.32
N LEU A 440 -2.57 -53.70 -16.76
CA LEU A 440 -1.34 -53.14 -16.17
C LEU A 440 -1.12 -53.71 -14.77
N ASP A 441 0.08 -54.11 -14.48
CA ASP A 441 0.45 -54.56 -13.15
C ASP A 441 0.39 -53.42 -12.13
N ARG A 442 0.24 -53.76 -10.86
CA ARG A 442 0.07 -52.79 -9.78
C ARG A 442 1.26 -51.87 -9.64
N ALA A 443 2.48 -52.37 -9.84
CA ALA A 443 3.70 -51.56 -9.73
C ALA A 443 3.78 -50.49 -10.83
N THR A 444 3.39 -50.84 -12.05
CA THR A 444 3.26 -49.89 -13.17
C THR A 444 2.19 -48.84 -12.87
N LEU A 445 1.01 -49.24 -12.35
CA LEU A 445 -0.04 -48.30 -11.99
C LEU A 445 0.39 -47.37 -10.85
N GLU A 446 1.06 -47.87 -9.82
CA GLU A 446 1.59 -47.04 -8.73
C GLU A 446 2.63 -46.03 -9.25
N ALA A 447 3.47 -46.42 -10.19
CA ALA A 447 4.45 -45.53 -10.80
C ALA A 447 3.83 -44.43 -11.68
N LEU A 448 2.77 -44.75 -12.43
CA LEU A 448 2.03 -43.80 -13.29
C LEU A 448 1.12 -42.86 -12.50
N LEU A 449 0.56 -43.35 -11.42
CA LEU A 449 -0.40 -42.60 -10.57
C LEU A 449 0.29 -41.91 -9.38
N ASP A 450 1.62 -41.96 -9.26
CA ASP A 450 2.36 -41.30 -8.18
C ASP A 450 2.12 -39.78 -8.20
N PRO A 451 1.37 -39.24 -7.20
CA PRO A 451 1.02 -37.84 -7.19
C PRO A 451 2.24 -36.90 -7.23
N LYS A 452 3.38 -37.32 -6.65
CA LYS A 452 4.61 -36.51 -6.64
C LYS A 452 5.22 -36.41 -8.04
N LYS A 453 5.25 -37.48 -8.82
CA LYS A 453 5.71 -37.43 -10.21
C LYS A 453 4.84 -36.58 -11.08
N LEU A 454 3.52 -36.61 -10.86
CA LEU A 454 2.56 -35.81 -11.63
C LEU A 454 2.73 -34.31 -11.45
N THR A 455 3.34 -33.87 -10.36
CA THR A 455 3.65 -32.43 -10.15
C THR A 455 4.80 -31.92 -11.02
N GLN A 456 5.57 -32.81 -11.64
CA GLN A 456 6.76 -32.45 -12.45
C GLN A 456 6.39 -32.15 -13.92
N GLY A 457 5.16 -32.43 -14.32
CA GLY A 457 4.71 -32.25 -15.70
C GLY A 457 5.32 -33.29 -16.67
N GLY A 458 5.27 -33.01 -17.96
CA GLY A 458 5.78 -33.91 -19.00
C GLY A 458 4.78 -34.99 -19.42
N ILE A 459 5.25 -35.93 -20.25
CA ILE A 459 4.48 -37.08 -20.70
C ILE A 459 5.00 -38.31 -19.93
N ALA A 460 4.12 -38.98 -19.22
CA ALA A 460 4.45 -40.26 -18.58
C ALA A 460 4.70 -41.34 -19.68
N HIS A 461 5.85 -41.95 -19.67
CA HIS A 461 6.23 -43.03 -20.57
C HIS A 461 6.30 -44.36 -19.82
#